data_7ee4f16c94a13e627c20ff6b034d532f
#
_entry.id   7ee4f16c94a13e627c20ff6b034d532f
#
_cell.length_a   1.000
_cell.length_b   1.000
_cell.length_c   1.000
_cell.angle_alpha   90.00
_cell.angle_beta   90.00
_cell.angle_gamma   90.00
#
_symmetry.space_group_name_H-M   'P 1'
#
loop_
_entity.id
_entity.type
_entity.pdbx_description
1 polymer ?
#
loop_
_entity_poly.entity_id
_entity_poly.type
_entity_poly.pdbx_seq_one_letter_code
_entity_poly.pdbx_strand_id
1 'polypeptide(L)'
;MTGRGSKNGRVAVGPLPWLMWSLGALFFCYAFFQRVAPSVLVGDLMRDFGVGAAVLGNLSAFYFYAYAGMQLPLGVLVDTWGPRRILAGGALICGLGTLMFATADTLGPAYLGRLLIGGGAGFAFVATMKLAGTWFPPRRFALMSGLAGMMGMAGAVAGQAPLAAVVAVFGWRDTLSASAVFGIALAVAIWLVVRDGDGPKAPPPTTGAGLLYGLRQVARNPQSWIIGTFSAALTANMSAFAVLWAVPYMMQAHELEMPVAAASVSLIMVGWAVGSPFLGWLSDHIRRRKPPMLLAAIGACASFTTLVYLPGVSLPAAQGLLFSIGFCACAMHLGFVASSENNPPASAGVAIAFVNTVIMASGAAFQPRIGWLLDLGWDGRMEAGARVYATETFQAALLPLVVSNVVGILVVFLVRETNCRNVHRNGAS
;
A
#
# COMPACT_ATOMS: atom_id res chain seq x y z
N MET A 1 16.40 -53.53 18.01
CA MET A 1 17.34 -52.57 18.64
C MET A 1 18.08 -51.84 17.53
N THR A 2 17.85 -50.59 17.31
CA THR A 2 18.79 -49.51 16.98
C THR A 2 17.95 -48.28 16.71
N GLY A 3 17.90 -47.41 17.72
CA GLY A 3 17.26 -46.10 17.65
C GLY A 3 18.01 -45.22 16.67
N ARG A 4 17.32 -44.70 15.64
CA ARG A 4 17.77 -43.57 14.87
C ARG A 4 17.30 -42.30 15.57
N GLY A 5 18.21 -41.70 16.34
CA GLY A 5 18.03 -40.37 16.92
C GLY A 5 17.72 -39.36 15.82
N SER A 6 16.58 -38.70 15.96
CA SER A 6 16.23 -37.51 15.22
C SER A 6 17.25 -36.40 15.53
N LYS A 7 18.25 -36.24 14.68
CA LYS A 7 19.11 -35.07 14.71
C LYS A 7 18.22 -33.89 14.28
N ASN A 8 17.92 -33.01 15.22
CA ASN A 8 17.43 -31.65 14.98
C ASN A 8 18.43 -30.87 14.10
N GLY A 9 18.47 -31.21 12.82
CA GLY A 9 19.26 -30.51 11.83
C GLY A 9 18.67 -29.10 11.62
N ARG A 10 19.35 -28.10 12.15
CA ARG A 10 19.19 -26.72 11.63
C ARG A 10 19.51 -26.77 10.14
N VAL A 11 18.50 -26.86 9.28
CA VAL A 11 18.69 -26.69 7.84
C VAL A 11 19.17 -25.26 7.66
N ALA A 12 20.47 -25.07 7.49
CA ALA A 12 21.05 -23.79 7.16
C ALA A 12 20.56 -23.44 5.75
N VAL A 13 19.76 -22.38 5.64
CA VAL A 13 19.35 -21.84 4.34
C VAL A 13 20.59 -21.20 3.72
N GLY A 14 21.03 -21.71 2.58
CA GLY A 14 22.19 -21.16 1.85
C GLY A 14 21.99 -19.71 1.44
N PRO A 15 23.04 -19.04 0.88
CA PRO A 15 22.97 -17.63 0.50
C PRO A 15 22.03 -17.37 -0.68
N LEU A 16 21.84 -18.32 -1.60
CA LEU A 16 21.03 -18.15 -2.80
C LEU A 16 19.54 -17.88 -2.50
N PRO A 17 18.83 -18.62 -1.61
CA PRO A 17 17.47 -18.28 -1.21
C PRO A 17 17.33 -16.85 -0.66
N TRP A 18 18.30 -16.40 0.14
CA TRP A 18 18.31 -15.03 0.66
C TRP A 18 18.43 -14.00 -0.47
N LEU A 19 19.36 -14.24 -1.41
CA LEU A 19 19.53 -13.34 -2.55
C LEU A 19 18.27 -13.28 -3.41
N MET A 20 17.66 -14.42 -3.74
CA MET A 20 16.42 -14.46 -4.52
C MET A 20 15.27 -13.71 -3.82
N TRP A 21 15.10 -13.95 -2.52
CA TRP A 21 14.07 -13.27 -1.73
C TRP A 21 14.36 -11.77 -1.61
N SER A 22 15.61 -11.37 -1.41
CA SER A 22 16.01 -9.96 -1.31
C SER A 22 15.75 -9.19 -2.60
N LEU A 23 15.92 -9.80 -3.78
CA LEU A 23 15.55 -9.21 -5.06
C LEU A 23 14.03 -8.99 -5.16
N GLY A 24 13.22 -9.95 -4.71
CA GLY A 24 11.76 -9.77 -4.63
C GLY A 24 11.36 -8.66 -3.64
N ALA A 25 11.99 -8.64 -2.46
CA ALA A 25 11.76 -7.59 -1.46
C ALA A 25 12.20 -6.20 -1.95
N LEU A 26 13.29 -6.12 -2.72
CA LEU A 26 13.76 -4.89 -3.36
C LEU A 26 12.77 -4.42 -4.45
N PHE A 27 12.17 -5.34 -5.20
CA PHE A 27 11.09 -4.97 -6.12
C PHE A 27 9.86 -4.45 -5.36
N PHE A 28 9.52 -5.01 -4.21
CA PHE A 28 8.44 -4.50 -3.38
C PHE A 28 8.76 -3.10 -2.82
N CYS A 29 10.01 -2.86 -2.41
CA CYS A 29 10.51 -1.53 -2.05
C CYS A 29 10.34 -0.54 -3.20
N TYR A 30 10.78 -0.90 -4.41
CA TYR A 30 10.64 -0.09 -5.62
C TYR A 30 9.16 0.20 -5.97
N ALA A 31 8.28 -0.78 -5.82
CA ALA A 31 6.85 -0.61 -6.04
C ALA A 31 6.22 0.42 -5.07
N PHE A 32 6.63 0.44 -3.80
CA PHE A 32 6.18 1.44 -2.84
C PHE A 32 6.79 2.82 -3.08
N PHE A 33 8.05 2.89 -3.49
CA PHE A 33 8.67 4.13 -3.96
C PHE A 33 7.84 4.75 -5.08
N GLN A 34 7.51 4.00 -6.12
CA GLN A 34 6.71 4.48 -7.26
C GLN A 34 5.27 4.87 -6.87
N ARG A 35 4.70 4.22 -5.86
CA ARG A 35 3.37 4.56 -5.34
C ARG A 35 3.35 5.96 -4.75
N VAL A 36 4.37 6.32 -3.98
CA VAL A 36 4.43 7.54 -3.18
C VAL A 36 5.05 8.71 -3.96
N ALA A 37 5.90 8.44 -4.95
CA ALA A 37 6.61 9.45 -5.72
C ALA A 37 5.77 10.66 -6.19
N PRO A 38 4.50 10.51 -6.62
CA PRO A 38 3.71 11.67 -7.05
C PRO A 38 3.51 12.75 -5.99
N SER A 39 3.59 12.43 -4.70
CA SER A 39 3.36 13.39 -3.61
C SER A 39 4.36 14.56 -3.59
N VAL A 40 5.58 14.29 -4.01
CA VAL A 40 6.65 15.31 -4.10
C VAL A 40 6.76 15.94 -5.50
N LEU A 41 5.97 15.47 -6.46
CA LEU A 41 5.97 15.93 -7.85
C LEU A 41 4.74 16.76 -8.21
N VAL A 42 3.84 17.04 -7.25
CA VAL A 42 2.53 17.68 -7.49
C VAL A 42 2.68 18.98 -8.27
N GLY A 43 3.55 19.90 -7.82
CA GLY A 43 3.79 21.18 -8.48
C GLY A 43 4.38 21.03 -9.88
N ASP A 44 5.39 20.17 -10.02
CA ASP A 44 6.04 19.93 -11.32
C ASP A 44 5.08 19.32 -12.33
N LEU A 45 4.27 18.34 -11.93
CA LEU A 45 3.30 17.69 -12.81
C LEU A 45 2.18 18.65 -13.21
N MET A 46 1.68 19.46 -12.28
CA MET A 46 0.67 20.50 -12.60
C MET A 46 1.22 21.51 -13.61
N ARG A 47 2.45 21.98 -13.40
CA ARG A 47 3.12 22.94 -14.30
C ARG A 47 3.34 22.35 -15.69
N ASP A 48 3.99 21.17 -15.76
CA ASP A 48 4.47 20.60 -17.02
C ASP A 48 3.32 20.07 -17.90
N PHE A 49 2.24 19.58 -17.28
CA PHE A 49 1.05 19.14 -18.02
C PHE A 49 -0.04 20.23 -18.13
N GLY A 50 0.14 21.40 -17.50
CA GLY A 50 -0.83 22.49 -17.53
C GLY A 50 -2.19 22.13 -16.91
N VAL A 51 -2.21 21.32 -15.82
CA VAL A 51 -3.43 20.72 -15.26
C VAL A 51 -3.70 21.16 -13.83
N GLY A 52 -4.95 21.01 -13.39
CA GLY A 52 -5.35 21.20 -12.01
C GLY A 52 -5.27 19.94 -11.16
N ALA A 53 -5.66 20.08 -9.89
CA ALA A 53 -5.62 19.02 -8.89
C ALA A 53 -6.53 17.82 -9.24
N ALA A 54 -7.68 18.06 -9.87
CA ALA A 54 -8.60 16.98 -10.28
C ALA A 54 -7.95 16.00 -11.26
N VAL A 55 -7.30 16.54 -12.30
CA VAL A 55 -6.62 15.74 -13.32
C VAL A 55 -5.41 15.01 -12.73
N LEU A 56 -4.63 15.71 -11.89
CA LEU A 56 -3.49 15.12 -11.20
C LEU A 56 -3.90 14.01 -10.22
N GLY A 57 -4.96 14.23 -9.45
CA GLY A 57 -5.53 13.21 -8.57
C GLY A 57 -5.95 11.96 -9.32
N ASN A 58 -6.59 12.14 -10.49
CA ASN A 58 -6.93 11.03 -11.37
C ASN A 58 -5.68 10.34 -11.95
N LEU A 59 -4.68 11.10 -12.39
CA LEU A 59 -3.40 10.57 -12.89
C LEU A 59 -2.73 9.67 -11.84
N SER A 60 -2.68 10.09 -10.60
CA SER A 60 -2.15 9.28 -9.50
C SER A 60 -3.03 8.04 -9.23
N ALA A 61 -4.37 8.18 -9.33
CA ALA A 61 -5.33 7.11 -9.11
C ALA A 61 -5.23 5.96 -10.12
N PHE A 62 -4.70 6.19 -11.33
CA PHE A 62 -4.48 5.12 -12.33
C PHE A 62 -3.58 3.99 -11.82
N TYR A 63 -2.64 4.29 -10.94
CA TYR A 63 -1.89 3.27 -10.20
C TYR A 63 -2.83 2.35 -9.41
N PHE A 64 -3.77 2.92 -8.67
CA PHE A 64 -4.68 2.16 -7.81
C PHE A 64 -5.72 1.39 -8.61
N TYR A 65 -6.22 1.93 -9.75
CA TYR A 65 -7.12 1.21 -10.65
C TYR A 65 -6.48 -0.09 -11.17
N ALA A 66 -5.25 0.01 -11.68
CA ALA A 66 -4.53 -1.15 -12.18
C ALA A 66 -4.17 -2.14 -11.07
N TYR A 67 -3.69 -1.64 -9.94
CA TYR A 67 -3.33 -2.47 -8.79
C TYR A 67 -4.55 -3.25 -8.26
N ALA A 68 -5.70 -2.58 -8.08
CA ALA A 68 -6.94 -3.21 -7.62
C ALA A 68 -7.44 -4.27 -8.62
N GLY A 69 -7.40 -3.98 -9.92
CA GLY A 69 -7.79 -4.91 -10.97
C GLY A 69 -6.94 -6.18 -11.01
N MET A 70 -5.65 -6.06 -10.68
CA MET A 70 -4.72 -7.19 -10.66
C MET A 70 -4.84 -8.08 -9.41
N GLN A 71 -5.48 -7.63 -8.32
CA GLN A 71 -5.55 -8.40 -7.07
C GLN A 71 -6.23 -9.77 -7.22
N LEU A 72 -7.29 -9.86 -8.01
CA LEU A 72 -8.04 -11.09 -8.20
C LEU A 72 -7.28 -12.12 -9.07
N PRO A 73 -6.75 -11.78 -10.27
CA PRO A 73 -6.00 -12.72 -11.08
C PRO A 73 -4.61 -13.07 -10.54
N LEU A 74 -4.07 -12.24 -9.65
CA LEU A 74 -2.70 -12.30 -9.14
C LEU A 74 -2.35 -13.69 -8.55
N GLY A 75 -3.20 -14.23 -7.67
CA GLY A 75 -2.94 -15.52 -7.03
C GLY A 75 -2.81 -16.65 -8.05
N VAL A 76 -3.72 -16.70 -9.03
CA VAL A 76 -3.71 -17.69 -10.12
C VAL A 76 -2.46 -17.54 -10.97
N LEU A 77 -2.10 -16.31 -11.35
CA LEU A 77 -0.93 -16.04 -12.18
C LEU A 77 0.37 -16.45 -11.48
N VAL A 78 0.52 -16.14 -10.19
CA VAL A 78 1.72 -16.52 -9.41
C VAL A 78 1.83 -18.05 -9.28
N ASP A 79 0.71 -18.75 -9.11
CA ASP A 79 0.70 -20.21 -8.99
C ASP A 79 0.94 -20.92 -10.32
N THR A 80 0.50 -20.35 -11.43
CA THR A 80 0.65 -20.97 -12.77
C THR A 80 1.98 -20.65 -13.43
N TRP A 81 2.45 -19.40 -13.36
CA TRP A 81 3.65 -18.94 -14.09
C TRP A 81 4.92 -18.98 -13.24
N GLY A 82 4.78 -19.17 -11.94
CA GLY A 82 5.87 -19.19 -10.97
C GLY A 82 6.38 -17.80 -10.58
N PRO A 83 7.04 -17.68 -9.40
CA PRO A 83 7.49 -16.40 -8.86
C PRO A 83 8.55 -15.70 -9.71
N ARG A 84 9.42 -16.43 -10.42
CA ARG A 84 10.47 -15.86 -11.28
C ARG A 84 9.89 -14.99 -12.40
N ARG A 85 8.96 -15.56 -13.18
CA ARG A 85 8.34 -14.88 -14.33
C ARG A 85 7.50 -13.70 -13.88
N ILE A 86 6.77 -13.88 -12.81
CA ILE A 86 5.86 -12.85 -12.25
C ILE A 86 6.66 -11.67 -11.68
N LEU A 87 7.71 -11.91 -10.88
CA LEU A 87 8.54 -10.84 -10.34
C LEU A 87 9.30 -10.09 -11.44
N ALA A 88 9.94 -10.83 -12.36
CA ALA A 88 10.69 -10.19 -13.45
C ALA A 88 9.76 -9.42 -14.40
N GLY A 89 8.64 -10.00 -14.80
CA GLY A 89 7.64 -9.35 -15.64
C GLY A 89 7.00 -8.14 -14.96
N GLY A 90 6.64 -8.25 -13.67
CA GLY A 90 6.11 -7.14 -12.88
C GLY A 90 7.11 -5.98 -12.74
N ALA A 91 8.38 -6.28 -12.44
CA ALA A 91 9.43 -5.27 -12.35
C ALA A 91 9.70 -4.60 -13.71
N LEU A 92 9.71 -5.37 -14.80
CA LEU A 92 9.88 -4.84 -16.15
C LEU A 92 8.72 -3.92 -16.54
N ILE A 93 7.47 -4.34 -16.33
CA ILE A 93 6.27 -3.54 -16.62
C ILE A 93 6.30 -2.25 -15.78
N CYS A 94 6.66 -2.35 -14.49
CA CYS A 94 6.78 -1.20 -13.62
C CYS A 94 7.89 -0.24 -14.09
N GLY A 95 9.07 -0.75 -14.47
CA GLY A 95 10.17 0.04 -15.00
C GLY A 95 9.86 0.72 -16.34
N LEU A 96 9.25 -0.01 -17.28
CA LEU A 96 8.81 0.55 -18.57
C LEU A 96 7.69 1.59 -18.38
N GLY A 97 6.74 1.32 -17.47
CA GLY A 97 5.71 2.28 -17.10
C GLY A 97 6.28 3.56 -16.49
N THR A 98 7.34 3.43 -15.64
CA THR A 98 8.04 4.57 -15.07
C THR A 98 8.78 5.37 -16.15
N LEU A 99 9.45 4.71 -17.10
CA LEU A 99 10.09 5.39 -18.22
C LEU A 99 9.08 6.15 -19.06
N MET A 100 7.98 5.50 -19.42
CA MET A 100 6.88 6.10 -20.18
C MET A 100 6.28 7.31 -19.45
N PHE A 101 6.13 7.23 -18.12
CA PHE A 101 5.65 8.35 -17.31
C PHE A 101 6.66 9.50 -17.29
N ALA A 102 7.96 9.21 -17.11
CA ALA A 102 9.03 10.21 -17.04
C ALA A 102 9.23 10.97 -18.37
N THR A 103 9.04 10.29 -19.49
CA THR A 103 9.20 10.85 -20.85
C THR A 103 7.92 11.36 -21.47
N ALA A 104 6.80 11.37 -20.71
CA ALA A 104 5.52 11.81 -21.23
C ALA A 104 5.46 13.33 -21.40
N ASP A 105 5.10 13.78 -22.61
CA ASP A 105 4.82 15.21 -22.90
C ASP A 105 3.30 15.52 -22.85
N THR A 106 2.47 14.48 -22.80
CA THR A 106 1.02 14.60 -22.76
C THR A 106 0.43 13.65 -21.72
N LEU A 107 -0.82 13.91 -21.31
CA LEU A 107 -1.51 13.12 -20.30
C LEU A 107 -1.75 11.65 -20.70
N GLY A 108 -1.97 11.35 -21.98
CA GLY A 108 -2.26 9.98 -22.44
C GLY A 108 -1.16 8.98 -22.05
N PRO A 109 0.10 9.18 -22.52
CA PRO A 109 1.23 8.37 -22.08
C PRO A 109 1.47 8.40 -20.57
N ALA A 110 1.25 9.55 -19.90
CA ALA A 110 1.41 9.64 -18.45
C ALA A 110 0.40 8.74 -17.70
N TYR A 111 -0.88 8.73 -18.10
CA TYR A 111 -1.90 7.82 -17.57
C TYR A 111 -1.54 6.36 -17.80
N LEU A 112 -1.12 6.00 -19.02
CA LEU A 112 -0.72 4.64 -19.35
C LEU A 112 0.51 4.21 -18.53
N GLY A 113 1.50 5.11 -18.37
CA GLY A 113 2.65 4.88 -17.51
C GLY A 113 2.24 4.55 -16.07
N ARG A 114 1.36 5.35 -15.47
CA ARG A 114 0.84 5.12 -14.10
C ARG A 114 0.05 3.80 -13.99
N LEU A 115 -0.72 3.44 -15.02
CA LEU A 115 -1.44 2.18 -15.08
C LEU A 115 -0.49 0.98 -15.13
N LEU A 116 0.56 1.04 -15.95
CA LEU A 116 1.58 0.00 -16.03
C LEU A 116 2.35 -0.14 -14.71
N ILE A 117 2.74 0.98 -14.09
CA ILE A 117 3.41 0.98 -12.78
C ILE A 117 2.54 0.26 -11.75
N GLY A 118 1.26 0.62 -11.64
CA GLY A 118 0.32 0.02 -10.68
C GLY A 118 0.08 -1.48 -10.95
N GLY A 119 -0.10 -1.85 -12.22
CA GLY A 119 -0.28 -3.25 -12.63
C GLY A 119 0.93 -4.11 -12.32
N GLY A 120 2.13 -3.62 -12.63
CA GLY A 120 3.40 -4.32 -12.32
C GLY A 120 3.65 -4.42 -10.81
N ALA A 121 3.41 -3.33 -10.07
CA ALA A 121 3.61 -3.28 -8.62
C ALA A 121 2.73 -4.27 -7.85
N GLY A 122 1.53 -4.58 -8.36
CA GLY A 122 0.59 -5.51 -7.73
C GLY A 122 1.21 -6.89 -7.48
N PHE A 123 2.14 -7.34 -8.30
CA PHE A 123 2.77 -8.65 -8.19
C PHE A 123 3.85 -8.76 -7.11
N ALA A 124 4.43 -7.65 -6.69
CA ALA A 124 5.66 -7.62 -5.91
C ALA A 124 5.57 -8.39 -4.59
N PHE A 125 4.56 -8.12 -3.74
CA PHE A 125 4.44 -8.75 -2.42
C PHE A 125 4.10 -10.24 -2.51
N VAL A 126 3.07 -10.59 -3.27
CA VAL A 126 2.57 -11.98 -3.31
C VAL A 126 3.61 -12.93 -3.90
N ALA A 127 4.29 -12.52 -4.97
CA ALA A 127 5.34 -13.35 -5.57
C ALA A 127 6.58 -13.46 -4.67
N THR A 128 6.94 -12.39 -3.91
CA THR A 128 8.00 -12.45 -2.90
C THR A 128 7.65 -13.41 -1.75
N MET A 129 6.39 -13.40 -1.30
CA MET A 129 5.91 -14.34 -0.28
C MET A 129 5.88 -15.78 -0.80
N LYS A 130 5.61 -16.00 -2.08
CA LYS A 130 5.73 -17.32 -2.71
C LYS A 130 7.16 -17.84 -2.67
N LEU A 131 8.16 -17.00 -2.96
CA LEU A 131 9.58 -17.35 -2.79
C LEU A 131 9.90 -17.72 -1.33
N ALA A 132 9.40 -16.90 -0.38
CA ALA A 132 9.59 -17.20 1.04
C ALA A 132 9.02 -18.58 1.42
N GLY A 133 7.80 -18.90 0.99
CA GLY A 133 7.16 -20.19 1.26
C GLY A 133 7.84 -21.38 0.57
N THR A 134 8.50 -21.15 -0.58
CA THR A 134 9.17 -22.21 -1.34
C THR A 134 10.57 -22.52 -0.83
N TRP A 135 11.34 -21.50 -0.44
CA TRP A 135 12.77 -21.63 -0.15
C TRP A 135 13.15 -21.55 1.32
N PHE A 136 12.21 -21.10 2.18
CA PHE A 136 12.47 -20.98 3.62
C PHE A 136 11.60 -21.94 4.43
N PRO A 137 12.09 -22.42 5.59
CA PRO A 137 11.28 -23.28 6.46
C PRO A 137 10.07 -22.49 6.99
N PRO A 138 8.91 -23.16 7.21
CA PRO A 138 7.66 -22.50 7.64
C PRO A 138 7.80 -21.59 8.87
N ARG A 139 8.67 -21.95 9.80
CA ARG A 139 8.97 -21.17 11.01
C ARG A 139 9.57 -19.78 10.73
N ARG A 140 10.14 -19.55 9.53
CA ARG A 140 10.72 -18.27 9.13
C ARG A 140 9.75 -17.42 8.30
N PHE A 141 8.61 -17.95 7.90
CA PHE A 141 7.68 -17.26 7.02
C PHE A 141 7.19 -15.94 7.60
N ALA A 142 6.87 -15.89 8.92
CA ALA A 142 6.48 -14.67 9.60
C ALA A 142 7.61 -13.60 9.59
N LEU A 143 8.87 -14.02 9.82
CA LEU A 143 10.02 -13.13 9.72
C LEU A 143 10.18 -12.57 8.30
N MET A 144 10.07 -13.42 7.27
CA MET A 144 10.17 -13.01 5.87
C MET A 144 9.07 -12.02 5.49
N SER A 145 7.84 -12.24 5.96
CA SER A 145 6.72 -11.33 5.75
C SER A 145 6.95 -9.98 6.43
N GLY A 146 7.44 -9.98 7.66
CA GLY A 146 7.78 -8.76 8.40
C GLY A 146 8.88 -7.95 7.71
N LEU A 147 9.97 -8.62 7.29
CA LEU A 147 11.07 -7.98 6.57
C LEU A 147 10.62 -7.42 5.21
N ALA A 148 9.74 -8.13 4.49
CA ALA A 148 9.16 -7.60 3.25
C ALA A 148 8.33 -6.35 3.51
N GLY A 149 7.51 -6.34 4.56
CA GLY A 149 6.76 -5.13 4.97
C GLY A 149 7.68 -3.94 5.29
N MET A 150 8.78 -4.19 6.00
CA MET A 150 9.80 -3.15 6.27
C MET A 150 10.43 -2.61 4.98
N MET A 151 10.75 -3.48 4.01
CA MET A 151 11.27 -3.07 2.70
C MET A 151 10.26 -2.21 1.93
N GLY A 152 8.96 -2.54 1.99
CA GLY A 152 7.92 -1.70 1.40
C GLY A 152 7.89 -0.30 2.03
N MET A 153 7.94 -0.21 3.37
CA MET A 153 7.95 1.08 4.06
C MET A 153 9.24 1.87 3.80
N ALA A 154 10.40 1.20 3.71
CA ALA A 154 11.65 1.84 3.31
C ALA A 154 11.54 2.46 1.89
N GLY A 155 10.89 1.76 0.96
CA GLY A 155 10.58 2.28 -0.37
C GLY A 155 9.67 3.50 -0.33
N ALA A 156 8.63 3.47 0.52
CA ALA A 156 7.73 4.61 0.69
C ALA A 156 8.46 5.83 1.27
N VAL A 157 9.34 5.64 2.27
CA VAL A 157 10.18 6.73 2.81
C VAL A 157 11.14 7.26 1.77
N ALA A 158 11.79 6.38 0.96
CA ALA A 158 12.67 6.78 -0.13
C ALA A 158 11.95 7.61 -1.21
N GLY A 159 10.65 7.36 -1.42
CA GLY A 159 9.78 8.13 -2.32
C GLY A 159 9.32 9.49 -1.79
N GLN A 160 9.73 9.89 -0.60
CA GLN A 160 9.41 11.18 0.03
C GLN A 160 10.65 12.09 0.06
N ALA A 161 11.21 12.40 1.23
CA ALA A 161 12.31 13.34 1.37
C ALA A 161 13.56 13.02 0.51
N PRO A 162 14.05 11.77 0.41
CA PRO A 162 15.16 11.46 -0.48
C PRO A 162 14.85 11.76 -1.95
N LEU A 163 13.65 11.40 -2.42
CA LEU A 163 13.22 11.72 -3.78
C LEU A 163 13.11 13.23 -3.98
N ALA A 164 12.50 13.97 -3.05
CA ALA A 164 12.38 15.43 -3.12
C ALA A 164 13.74 16.11 -3.26
N ALA A 165 14.74 15.67 -2.50
CA ALA A 165 16.10 16.20 -2.57
C ALA A 165 16.76 15.94 -3.93
N VAL A 166 16.59 14.77 -4.53
CA VAL A 166 17.14 14.43 -5.84
C VAL A 166 16.41 15.20 -6.95
N VAL A 167 15.09 15.30 -6.87
CA VAL A 167 14.26 16.07 -7.83
C VAL A 167 14.63 17.55 -7.82
N ALA A 168 14.93 18.14 -6.66
CA ALA A 168 15.36 19.54 -6.56
C ALA A 168 16.67 19.83 -7.32
N VAL A 169 17.55 18.82 -7.50
CA VAL A 169 18.84 18.98 -8.19
C VAL A 169 18.76 18.62 -9.68
N PHE A 170 18.11 17.50 -9.99
CA PHE A 170 18.13 16.91 -11.34
C PHE A 170 16.82 17.07 -12.11
N GLY A 171 15.77 17.58 -11.44
CA GLY A 171 14.43 17.60 -12.00
C GLY A 171 13.74 16.22 -11.94
N TRP A 172 12.42 16.22 -12.06
CA TRP A 172 11.62 15.01 -11.87
C TRP A 172 11.74 14.01 -13.02
N ARG A 173 11.89 14.50 -14.28
CA ARG A 173 11.98 13.64 -15.46
C ARG A 173 13.25 12.79 -15.45
N ASP A 174 14.39 13.40 -15.19
CA ASP A 174 15.67 12.68 -15.15
C ASP A 174 15.74 11.74 -13.94
N THR A 175 15.23 12.17 -12.81
CA THR A 175 15.15 11.36 -11.58
C THR A 175 14.29 10.11 -11.79
N LEU A 176 13.09 10.26 -12.38
CA LEU A 176 12.23 9.11 -12.66
C LEU A 176 12.77 8.24 -13.79
N SER A 177 13.46 8.81 -14.79
CA SER A 177 14.14 8.05 -15.85
C SER A 177 15.25 7.17 -15.27
N ALA A 178 16.06 7.70 -14.36
CA ALA A 178 17.05 6.92 -13.62
C ALA A 178 16.41 5.80 -12.79
N SER A 179 15.30 6.11 -12.12
CA SER A 179 14.49 5.13 -11.40
C SER A 179 13.90 4.04 -12.31
N ALA A 180 13.51 4.38 -13.55
CA ALA A 180 13.05 3.42 -14.55
C ALA A 180 14.17 2.45 -14.98
N VAL A 181 15.37 2.97 -15.23
CA VAL A 181 16.57 2.15 -15.53
C VAL A 181 16.84 1.18 -14.38
N PHE A 182 16.77 1.66 -13.12
CA PHE A 182 16.90 0.79 -11.95
C PHE A 182 15.83 -0.33 -11.96
N GLY A 183 14.55 -0.03 -12.22
CA GLY A 183 13.47 -1.00 -12.30
C GLY A 183 13.70 -2.06 -13.38
N ILE A 184 14.17 -1.65 -14.57
CA ILE A 184 14.50 -2.56 -15.69
C ILE A 184 15.71 -3.42 -15.32
N ALA A 185 16.77 -2.85 -14.75
CA ALA A 185 17.94 -3.59 -14.30
C ALA A 185 17.56 -4.63 -13.22
N LEU A 186 16.67 -4.25 -12.31
CA LEU A 186 16.13 -5.15 -11.29
C LEU A 186 15.34 -6.32 -11.92
N ALA A 187 14.54 -6.06 -12.96
CA ALA A 187 13.85 -7.10 -13.71
C ALA A 187 14.82 -8.11 -14.34
N VAL A 188 15.90 -7.63 -14.93
CA VAL A 188 16.97 -8.48 -15.48
C VAL A 188 17.66 -9.29 -14.38
N ALA A 189 18.01 -8.65 -13.26
CA ALA A 189 18.63 -9.33 -12.13
C ALA A 189 17.71 -10.44 -11.55
N ILE A 190 16.41 -10.16 -11.39
CA ILE A 190 15.41 -11.14 -10.97
C ILE A 190 15.35 -12.30 -11.98
N TRP A 191 15.31 -12.00 -13.28
CA TRP A 191 15.25 -13.03 -14.31
C TRP A 191 16.47 -13.96 -14.30
N LEU A 192 17.66 -13.42 -14.05
CA LEU A 192 18.91 -14.19 -14.07
C LEU A 192 19.11 -15.01 -12.78
N VAL A 193 18.71 -14.47 -11.62
CA VAL A 193 19.05 -15.04 -10.31
C VAL A 193 17.91 -15.86 -9.71
N VAL A 194 16.67 -15.39 -9.82
CA VAL A 194 15.53 -16.05 -9.18
C VAL A 194 15.21 -17.35 -9.91
N ARG A 195 14.96 -18.40 -9.14
CA ARG A 195 14.58 -19.73 -9.64
C ARG A 195 13.26 -20.16 -9.02
N ASP A 196 12.41 -20.74 -9.84
CA ASP A 196 11.23 -21.44 -9.39
C ASP A 196 11.73 -22.76 -8.74
N GLY A 197 11.43 -22.98 -7.47
CA GLY A 197 11.88 -24.20 -6.76
C GLY A 197 11.11 -25.43 -7.22
N ASP A 198 11.71 -26.60 -7.04
CA ASP A 198 11.10 -27.93 -7.26
C ASP A 198 10.12 -28.33 -6.13
N GLY A 199 9.66 -27.36 -5.34
CA GLY A 199 8.69 -27.62 -4.27
C GLY A 199 7.41 -28.26 -4.82
N PRO A 200 6.62 -28.96 -3.98
CA PRO A 200 5.36 -29.54 -4.40
C PRO A 200 4.56 -28.44 -5.12
N LYS A 201 4.28 -28.66 -6.40
CA LYS A 201 3.37 -27.79 -7.14
C LYS A 201 2.11 -27.72 -6.30
N ALA A 202 1.70 -26.49 -5.94
CA ALA A 202 0.43 -26.30 -5.26
C ALA A 202 -0.63 -27.15 -5.99
N PRO A 203 -1.59 -27.75 -5.28
CA PRO A 203 -2.69 -28.44 -5.95
C PRO A 203 -3.19 -27.54 -7.06
N PRO A 204 -3.59 -28.12 -8.24
CA PRO A 204 -3.91 -27.32 -9.42
C PRO A 204 -4.78 -26.16 -8.99
N PRO A 205 -4.48 -24.93 -9.48
CA PRO A 205 -5.19 -23.75 -9.05
C PRO A 205 -6.66 -24.04 -9.08
N THR A 206 -7.37 -23.69 -8.03
CA THR A 206 -8.83 -23.75 -8.03
C THR A 206 -9.26 -23.22 -9.40
N THR A 207 -9.86 -24.08 -10.21
CA THR A 207 -10.30 -23.71 -11.55
C THR A 207 -10.94 -22.32 -11.50
N GLY A 208 -10.88 -21.51 -12.55
CA GLY A 208 -11.49 -20.17 -12.51
C GLY A 208 -12.91 -20.19 -11.93
N ALA A 209 -13.63 -21.31 -12.06
CA ALA A 209 -14.89 -21.59 -11.39
C ALA A 209 -14.76 -21.64 -9.85
N GLY A 210 -13.69 -22.19 -9.30
CA GLY A 210 -13.46 -22.23 -7.84
C GLY A 210 -13.11 -20.85 -7.28
N LEU A 211 -12.35 -20.04 -8.02
CA LEU A 211 -12.06 -18.65 -7.64
C LEU A 211 -13.35 -17.81 -7.67
N LEU A 212 -14.15 -17.93 -8.71
CA LEU A 212 -15.44 -17.23 -8.82
C LEU A 212 -16.42 -17.68 -7.71
N TYR A 213 -16.43 -18.97 -7.39
CA TYR A 213 -17.22 -19.48 -6.27
C TYR A 213 -16.77 -18.87 -4.93
N GLY A 214 -15.47 -18.87 -4.65
CA GLY A 214 -14.90 -18.25 -3.45
C GLY A 214 -15.20 -16.74 -3.38
N LEU A 215 -15.05 -16.02 -4.50
CA LEU A 215 -15.37 -14.61 -4.59
C LEU A 215 -16.85 -14.33 -4.33
N ARG A 216 -17.74 -15.13 -4.95
CA ARG A 216 -19.18 -15.02 -4.71
C ARG A 216 -19.55 -15.29 -3.25
N GLN A 217 -18.90 -16.27 -2.62
CA GLN A 217 -19.10 -16.59 -1.21
C GLN A 217 -18.68 -15.43 -0.31
N VAL A 218 -17.47 -14.88 -0.52
CA VAL A 218 -16.94 -13.75 0.24
C VAL A 218 -17.77 -12.47 0.01
N ALA A 219 -18.14 -12.17 -1.24
CA ALA A 219 -18.94 -10.99 -1.58
C ALA A 219 -20.38 -11.05 -1.05
N ARG A 220 -20.93 -12.25 -0.82
CA ARG A 220 -22.24 -12.44 -0.19
C ARG A 220 -22.21 -12.35 1.33
N ASN A 221 -21.02 -12.41 1.94
CA ASN A 221 -20.87 -12.27 3.38
C ASN A 221 -20.84 -10.78 3.76
N PRO A 222 -21.88 -10.27 4.50
CA PRO A 222 -21.90 -8.87 4.91
C PRO A 222 -20.68 -8.45 5.72
N GLN A 223 -20.10 -9.38 6.52
CA GLN A 223 -18.90 -9.09 7.30
C GLN A 223 -17.68 -8.74 6.43
N SER A 224 -17.58 -9.31 5.22
CA SER A 224 -16.51 -8.96 4.29
C SER A 224 -16.58 -7.48 3.86
N TRP A 225 -17.76 -6.95 3.62
CA TRP A 225 -17.98 -5.54 3.27
C TRP A 225 -17.76 -4.61 4.47
N ILE A 226 -18.27 -4.95 5.65
CA ILE A 226 -18.09 -4.19 6.88
C ILE A 226 -16.60 -4.06 7.20
N ILE A 227 -15.86 -5.17 7.18
CA ILE A 227 -14.42 -5.21 7.45
C ILE A 227 -13.64 -4.50 6.33
N GLY A 228 -14.04 -4.69 5.07
CA GLY A 228 -13.47 -3.99 3.92
C GLY A 228 -13.63 -2.48 4.04
N THR A 229 -14.81 -2.00 4.40
CA THR A 229 -15.11 -0.57 4.63
C THR A 229 -14.28 0.01 5.78
N PHE A 230 -14.18 -0.70 6.90
CA PHE A 230 -13.29 -0.29 7.99
C PHE A 230 -11.84 -0.13 7.52
N SER A 231 -11.31 -1.16 6.84
CA SER A 231 -9.92 -1.16 6.37
C SER A 231 -9.68 -0.06 5.34
N ALA A 232 -10.61 0.15 4.42
CA ALA A 232 -10.56 1.22 3.42
C ALA A 232 -10.62 2.61 4.06
N ALA A 233 -11.48 2.80 5.06
CA ALA A 233 -11.63 4.06 5.76
C ALA A 233 -10.34 4.51 6.44
N LEU A 234 -9.66 3.61 7.16
CA LEU A 234 -8.40 3.91 7.81
C LEU A 234 -7.27 4.12 6.79
N THR A 235 -7.26 3.30 5.74
CA THR A 235 -6.20 3.37 4.72
C THR A 235 -6.37 4.58 3.79
N ALA A 236 -7.54 5.20 3.71
CA ALA A 236 -7.77 6.39 2.90
C ALA A 236 -6.80 7.53 3.28
N ASN A 237 -6.50 7.71 4.57
CA ASN A 237 -5.49 8.67 5.03
C ASN A 237 -4.10 8.38 4.46
N MET A 238 -3.75 7.10 4.30
CA MET A 238 -2.49 6.68 3.69
C MET A 238 -2.54 6.82 2.17
N SER A 239 -3.56 6.23 1.53
CA SER A 239 -3.63 6.08 0.07
C SER A 239 -4.00 7.37 -0.67
N ALA A 240 -4.72 8.29 -0.04
CA ALA A 240 -5.07 9.56 -0.66
C ALA A 240 -4.29 10.73 -0.07
N PHE A 241 -4.24 10.89 1.25
CA PHE A 241 -3.53 12.01 1.86
C PHE A 241 -2.01 11.80 1.78
N ALA A 242 -1.43 10.79 2.45
CA ALA A 242 0.02 10.60 2.54
C ALA A 242 0.70 10.38 1.17
N VAL A 243 0.03 9.65 0.25
CA VAL A 243 0.58 9.28 -1.07
C VAL A 243 0.50 10.42 -2.08
N LEU A 244 -0.34 11.44 -1.88
CA LEU A 244 -0.49 12.52 -2.86
C LEU A 244 -0.60 13.91 -2.23
N TRP A 245 -1.55 14.13 -1.32
CA TRP A 245 -1.95 15.48 -0.92
C TRP A 245 -1.28 15.99 0.36
N ALA A 246 -0.58 15.13 1.13
CA ALA A 246 0.02 15.54 2.40
C ALA A 246 1.20 16.49 2.24
N VAL A 247 2.06 16.28 1.24
CA VAL A 247 3.23 17.15 1.02
C VAL A 247 2.78 18.56 0.64
N PRO A 248 1.94 18.76 -0.41
CA PRO A 248 1.44 20.11 -0.73
C PRO A 248 0.62 20.74 0.41
N TYR A 249 -0.15 19.95 1.18
CA TYR A 249 -0.83 20.47 2.36
C TYR A 249 0.16 20.99 3.41
N MET A 250 1.19 20.23 3.76
CA MET A 250 2.20 20.62 4.75
C MET A 250 3.01 21.84 4.28
N MET A 251 3.33 21.94 3.00
CA MET A 251 3.99 23.12 2.43
C MET A 251 3.13 24.38 2.64
N GLN A 252 1.82 24.29 2.37
CA GLN A 252 0.92 25.43 2.47
C GLN A 252 0.54 25.76 3.92
N ALA A 253 0.18 24.76 4.73
CA ALA A 253 -0.33 24.97 6.09
C ALA A 253 0.75 25.36 7.10
N HIS A 254 2.00 25.00 6.85
CA HIS A 254 3.14 25.26 7.74
C HIS A 254 4.27 26.05 7.06
N GLU A 255 4.03 26.58 5.85
CA GLU A 255 5.00 27.38 5.06
C GLU A 255 6.36 26.68 4.92
N LEU A 256 6.34 25.35 4.65
CA LEU A 256 7.54 24.53 4.59
C LEU A 256 8.04 24.40 3.15
N GLU A 257 9.36 24.34 3.02
CA GLU A 257 10.00 23.86 1.78
C GLU A 257 9.65 22.38 1.53
N MET A 258 9.58 21.98 0.26
CA MET A 258 9.20 20.62 -0.16
C MET A 258 10.00 19.51 0.54
N PRO A 259 11.36 19.56 0.70
CA PRO A 259 12.09 18.49 1.37
C PRO A 259 11.70 18.32 2.84
N VAL A 260 11.43 19.43 3.55
CA VAL A 260 11.02 19.43 4.97
C VAL A 260 9.60 18.90 5.12
N ALA A 261 8.68 19.32 4.24
CA ALA A 261 7.32 18.81 4.19
C ALA A 261 7.31 17.30 3.91
N ALA A 262 8.07 16.84 2.91
CA ALA A 262 8.20 15.43 2.56
C ALA A 262 8.83 14.60 3.70
N ALA A 263 9.83 15.13 4.41
CA ALA A 263 10.40 14.50 5.59
C ALA A 263 9.37 14.33 6.71
N SER A 264 8.57 15.37 6.96
CA SER A 264 7.48 15.32 7.94
C SER A 264 6.42 14.29 7.57
N VAL A 265 6.00 14.24 6.30
CA VAL A 265 5.02 13.27 5.81
C VAL A 265 5.55 11.83 5.88
N SER A 266 6.88 11.62 5.75
CA SER A 266 7.51 10.30 5.91
C SER A 266 7.22 9.67 7.29
N LEU A 267 6.93 10.47 8.32
CA LEU A 267 6.57 9.98 9.64
C LEU A 267 5.29 9.14 9.65
N ILE A 268 4.39 9.33 8.69
CA ILE A 268 3.23 8.44 8.50
C ILE A 268 3.72 7.02 8.20
N MET A 269 4.73 6.87 7.34
CA MET A 269 5.28 5.56 6.96
C MET A 269 6.01 4.90 8.14
N VAL A 270 6.72 5.71 8.93
CA VAL A 270 7.39 5.25 10.15
C VAL A 270 6.36 4.82 11.19
N GLY A 271 5.32 5.62 11.40
CA GLY A 271 4.20 5.26 12.29
C GLY A 271 3.54 3.94 11.88
N TRP A 272 3.30 3.75 10.58
CA TRP A 272 2.77 2.49 10.05
C TRP A 272 3.69 1.29 10.32
N ALA A 273 4.99 1.46 10.10
CA ALA A 273 5.97 0.39 10.32
C ALA A 273 6.04 -0.04 11.79
N VAL A 274 5.97 0.92 12.71
CA VAL A 274 5.97 0.68 14.17
C VAL A 274 4.61 0.15 14.64
N GLY A 275 3.53 0.72 14.14
CA GLY A 275 2.15 0.36 14.56
C GLY A 275 1.76 -1.05 14.17
N SER A 276 2.20 -1.53 12.98
CA SER A 276 1.82 -2.86 12.47
C SER A 276 2.15 -4.01 13.43
N PRO A 277 3.38 -4.20 13.91
CA PRO A 277 3.68 -5.25 14.87
C PRO A 277 3.02 -5.01 16.23
N PHE A 278 2.93 -3.74 16.66
CA PHE A 278 2.34 -3.39 17.95
C PHE A 278 0.85 -3.72 18.03
N LEU A 279 0.04 -3.27 17.06
CA LEU A 279 -1.40 -3.53 17.05
C LEU A 279 -1.71 -5.00 16.80
N GLY A 280 -0.90 -5.70 16.00
CA GLY A 280 -0.99 -7.15 15.84
C GLY A 280 -0.77 -7.87 17.17
N TRP A 281 0.34 -7.58 17.84
CA TRP A 281 0.65 -8.14 19.16
C TRP A 281 -0.45 -7.82 20.20
N LEU A 282 -0.89 -6.56 20.27
CA LEU A 282 -1.94 -6.16 21.20
C LEU A 282 -3.22 -6.95 20.99
N SER A 283 -3.68 -7.07 19.74
CA SER A 283 -4.89 -7.81 19.39
C SER A 283 -4.80 -9.29 19.77
N ASP A 284 -3.64 -9.93 19.54
CA ASP A 284 -3.42 -11.33 19.88
C ASP A 284 -3.30 -11.55 21.40
N HIS A 285 -2.66 -10.59 22.12
CA HIS A 285 -2.50 -10.63 23.57
C HIS A 285 -3.86 -10.53 24.29
N ILE A 286 -4.70 -9.59 23.91
CA ILE A 286 -6.05 -9.44 24.50
C ILE A 286 -7.06 -10.44 23.91
N ARG A 287 -6.69 -11.21 22.89
CA ARG A 287 -7.54 -12.19 22.18
C ARG A 287 -8.85 -11.59 21.65
N ARG A 288 -8.81 -10.32 21.22
CA ARG A 288 -9.96 -9.60 20.65
C ARG A 288 -9.52 -8.76 19.47
N ARG A 289 -10.38 -8.65 18.45
CA ARG A 289 -10.12 -7.84 17.24
C ARG A 289 -10.72 -6.44 17.34
N LYS A 290 -11.95 -6.31 17.84
CA LYS A 290 -12.68 -5.03 17.85
C LYS A 290 -12.02 -3.93 18.70
N PRO A 291 -11.56 -4.14 19.95
CA PRO A 291 -11.03 -3.05 20.76
C PRO A 291 -9.83 -2.33 20.12
N PRO A 292 -8.77 -3.00 19.63
CA PRO A 292 -7.68 -2.32 18.95
C PRO A 292 -8.09 -1.69 17.61
N MET A 293 -9.05 -2.29 16.87
CA MET A 293 -9.63 -1.66 15.67
C MET A 293 -10.32 -0.34 16.01
N LEU A 294 -11.12 -0.31 17.08
CA LEU A 294 -11.86 0.88 17.51
C LEU A 294 -10.91 1.98 18.00
N LEU A 295 -9.95 1.63 18.86
CA LEU A 295 -8.96 2.58 19.38
C LEU A 295 -8.15 3.21 18.23
N ALA A 296 -7.73 2.40 17.27
CA ALA A 296 -7.01 2.88 16.10
C ALA A 296 -7.88 3.78 15.21
N ALA A 297 -9.16 3.45 15.01
CA ALA A 297 -10.07 4.28 14.23
C ALA A 297 -10.29 5.65 14.90
N ILE A 298 -10.50 5.68 16.22
CA ILE A 298 -10.63 6.93 16.99
C ILE A 298 -9.32 7.73 16.92
N GLY A 299 -8.18 7.07 17.14
CA GLY A 299 -6.86 7.71 17.07
C GLY A 299 -6.55 8.30 15.69
N ALA A 300 -6.87 7.58 14.60
CA ALA A 300 -6.70 8.08 13.24
C ALA A 300 -7.61 9.29 12.96
N CYS A 301 -8.89 9.22 13.36
CA CYS A 301 -9.84 10.31 13.21
C CYS A 301 -9.40 11.55 13.99
N ALA A 302 -9.07 11.39 15.27
CA ALA A 302 -8.63 12.48 16.14
C ALA A 302 -7.35 13.12 15.59
N SER A 303 -6.31 12.32 15.29
CA SER A 303 -5.03 12.84 14.79
C SER A 303 -5.20 13.56 13.45
N PHE A 304 -5.98 13.01 12.50
CA PHE A 304 -6.20 13.62 11.21
C PHE A 304 -7.01 14.91 11.33
N THR A 305 -8.09 14.91 12.12
CA THR A 305 -8.93 16.09 12.33
C THR A 305 -8.15 17.21 13.03
N THR A 306 -7.36 16.87 14.06
CA THR A 306 -6.50 17.84 14.74
C THR A 306 -5.46 18.44 13.81
N LEU A 307 -4.78 17.61 13.00
CA LEU A 307 -3.78 18.07 12.04
C LEU A 307 -4.35 19.09 11.04
N VAL A 308 -5.55 18.80 10.53
CA VAL A 308 -6.12 19.58 9.42
C VAL A 308 -6.89 20.81 9.91
N TYR A 309 -7.60 20.73 11.05
CA TYR A 309 -8.57 21.76 11.45
C TYR A 309 -8.20 22.54 12.71
N LEU A 310 -7.23 22.07 13.52
CA LEU A 310 -6.82 22.84 14.68
C LEU A 310 -5.85 23.96 14.23
N PRO A 311 -6.19 25.25 14.44
CA PRO A 311 -5.27 26.31 14.10
C PRO A 311 -4.05 26.35 15.01
N GLY A 312 -2.91 26.81 14.50
CA GLY A 312 -1.70 27.02 15.30
C GLY A 312 -0.98 25.74 15.77
N VAL A 313 -1.22 24.60 15.13
CA VAL A 313 -0.46 23.37 15.41
C VAL A 313 1.01 23.59 15.07
N SER A 314 1.90 23.50 16.07
CA SER A 314 3.34 23.63 15.85
C SER A 314 3.88 22.49 15.00
N LEU A 315 4.98 22.70 14.26
CA LEU A 315 5.56 21.68 13.40
C LEU A 315 5.89 20.36 14.15
N PRO A 316 6.48 20.36 15.36
CA PRO A 316 6.69 19.12 16.12
C PRO A 316 5.38 18.39 16.46
N ALA A 317 4.33 19.14 16.79
CA ALA A 317 3.01 18.55 17.06
C ALA A 317 2.40 17.95 15.78
N ALA A 318 2.48 18.65 14.64
CA ALA A 318 2.05 18.14 13.35
C ALA A 318 2.79 16.85 12.96
N GLN A 319 4.10 16.80 13.20
CA GLN A 319 4.92 15.61 12.99
C GLN A 319 4.48 14.43 13.88
N GLY A 320 4.17 14.69 15.15
CA GLY A 320 3.60 13.68 16.05
C GLY A 320 2.23 13.17 15.60
N LEU A 321 1.38 14.06 15.07
CA LEU A 321 0.07 13.72 14.52
C LEU A 321 0.21 12.88 13.23
N LEU A 322 1.14 13.24 12.33
CA LEU A 322 1.45 12.46 11.13
C LEU A 322 1.92 11.03 11.49
N PHE A 323 2.82 10.90 12.47
CA PHE A 323 3.21 9.59 12.99
C PHE A 323 2.00 8.81 13.53
N SER A 324 1.15 9.44 14.33
CA SER A 324 -0.04 8.83 14.91
C SER A 324 -1.05 8.38 13.85
N ILE A 325 -1.25 9.17 12.78
CA ILE A 325 -2.09 8.79 11.63
C ILE A 325 -1.61 7.46 11.04
N GLY A 326 -0.30 7.34 10.78
CA GLY A 326 0.28 6.11 10.24
C GLY A 326 0.19 4.93 11.22
N PHE A 327 0.51 5.18 12.49
CA PHE A 327 0.43 4.19 13.57
C PHE A 327 -0.97 3.60 13.71
N CYS A 328 -2.01 4.43 13.64
CA CYS A 328 -3.40 4.00 13.72
C CYS A 328 -3.88 3.35 12.42
N ALA A 329 -3.52 3.90 11.25
CA ALA A 329 -3.97 3.39 9.96
C ALA A 329 -3.52 1.95 9.68
N CYS A 330 -2.39 1.50 10.26
CA CYS A 330 -1.93 0.12 10.11
C CYS A 330 -2.89 -0.93 10.71
N ALA A 331 -3.88 -0.53 11.54
CA ALA A 331 -4.93 -1.41 12.04
C ALA A 331 -5.77 -2.05 10.91
N MET A 332 -5.65 -1.56 9.67
CA MET A 332 -6.21 -2.23 8.51
C MET A 332 -5.74 -3.69 8.38
N HIS A 333 -4.54 -4.03 8.89
CA HIS A 333 -4.05 -5.41 8.91
C HIS A 333 -4.91 -6.32 9.80
N LEU A 334 -5.50 -5.80 10.88
CA LEU A 334 -6.48 -6.52 11.68
C LEU A 334 -7.72 -6.85 10.86
N GLY A 335 -8.06 -5.99 9.88
CA GLY A 335 -9.13 -6.26 8.92
C GLY A 335 -8.85 -7.48 8.05
N PHE A 336 -7.61 -7.70 7.59
CA PHE A 336 -7.25 -8.90 6.84
C PHE A 336 -7.46 -10.17 7.69
N VAL A 337 -7.00 -10.13 8.93
CA VAL A 337 -7.15 -11.26 9.85
C VAL A 337 -8.63 -11.49 10.18
N ALA A 338 -9.37 -10.44 10.56
CA ALA A 338 -10.79 -10.53 10.86
C ALA A 338 -11.61 -11.04 9.66
N SER A 339 -11.26 -10.62 8.43
CA SER A 339 -11.92 -11.11 7.22
C SER A 339 -11.67 -12.60 7.00
N SER A 340 -10.44 -13.08 7.19
CA SER A 340 -10.13 -14.51 7.09
C SER A 340 -10.82 -15.35 8.17
N GLU A 341 -10.99 -14.80 9.38
CA GLU A 341 -11.68 -15.46 10.50
C GLU A 341 -13.21 -15.49 10.32
N ASN A 342 -13.79 -14.52 9.60
CA ASN A 342 -15.25 -14.42 9.32
C ASN A 342 -15.67 -15.13 8.02
N ASN A 343 -14.75 -15.75 7.30
CA ASN A 343 -15.03 -16.50 6.08
C ASN A 343 -14.56 -17.96 6.20
N PRO A 344 -15.11 -18.90 5.41
CA PRO A 344 -14.66 -20.28 5.43
C PRO A 344 -13.15 -20.40 5.18
N PRO A 345 -12.44 -21.33 5.86
CA PRO A 345 -11.00 -21.49 5.72
C PRO A 345 -10.52 -21.67 4.27
N ALA A 346 -11.30 -22.35 3.45
CA ALA A 346 -11.02 -22.54 2.01
C ALA A 346 -11.05 -21.23 1.21
N SER A 347 -11.76 -20.21 1.69
CA SER A 347 -11.90 -18.89 1.04
C SER A 347 -11.08 -17.79 1.71
N ALA A 348 -10.25 -18.12 2.72
CA ALA A 348 -9.49 -17.11 3.50
C ALA A 348 -8.60 -16.23 2.63
N GLY A 349 -7.89 -16.78 1.66
CA GLY A 349 -7.06 -16.01 0.72
C GLY A 349 -7.89 -15.06 -0.16
N VAL A 350 -9.05 -15.52 -0.63
CA VAL A 350 -9.98 -14.69 -1.41
C VAL A 350 -10.56 -13.56 -0.55
N ALA A 351 -10.83 -13.82 0.74
CA ALA A 351 -11.33 -12.82 1.67
C ALA A 351 -10.31 -11.69 1.92
N ILE A 352 -9.03 -12.03 2.07
CA ILE A 352 -7.94 -11.06 2.19
C ILE A 352 -7.80 -10.24 0.90
N ALA A 353 -7.81 -10.90 -0.27
CA ALA A 353 -7.73 -10.22 -1.56
C ALA A 353 -8.92 -9.27 -1.79
N PHE A 354 -10.12 -9.67 -1.40
CA PHE A 354 -11.32 -8.84 -1.46
C PHE A 354 -11.18 -7.57 -0.62
N VAL A 355 -10.77 -7.70 0.66
CA VAL A 355 -10.52 -6.53 1.53
C VAL A 355 -9.44 -5.63 0.94
N ASN A 356 -8.35 -6.21 0.40
CA ASN A 356 -7.29 -5.42 -0.24
C ASN A 356 -7.78 -4.67 -1.48
N THR A 357 -8.67 -5.28 -2.27
CA THR A 357 -9.32 -4.59 -3.41
C THR A 357 -10.14 -3.39 -2.95
N VAL A 358 -10.93 -3.52 -1.87
CA VAL A 358 -11.72 -2.41 -1.29
C VAL A 358 -10.79 -1.30 -0.76
N ILE A 359 -9.67 -1.66 -0.12
CA ILE A 359 -8.63 -0.72 0.31
C ILE A 359 -8.06 0.05 -0.89
N MET A 360 -7.67 -0.62 -1.95
CA MET A 360 -7.11 0.05 -3.14
C MET A 360 -8.13 0.94 -3.83
N ALA A 361 -9.40 0.52 -3.85
CA ALA A 361 -10.50 1.34 -4.37
C ALA A 361 -10.68 2.66 -3.58
N SER A 362 -10.34 2.71 -2.28
CA SER A 362 -10.37 3.97 -1.52
C SER A 362 -9.38 5.00 -2.06
N GLY A 363 -8.14 4.60 -2.33
CA GLY A 363 -7.14 5.49 -2.97
C GLY A 363 -7.60 5.96 -4.35
N ALA A 364 -8.13 5.04 -5.14
CA ALA A 364 -8.68 5.32 -6.47
C ALA A 364 -9.85 6.32 -6.46
N ALA A 365 -10.66 6.31 -5.40
CA ALA A 365 -11.81 7.19 -5.27
C ALA A 365 -11.46 8.55 -4.62
N PHE A 366 -10.67 8.53 -3.53
CA PHE A 366 -10.41 9.75 -2.77
C PHE A 366 -9.39 10.68 -3.43
N GLN A 367 -8.37 10.17 -4.13
CA GLN A 367 -7.36 11.04 -4.76
C GLN A 367 -7.97 12.02 -5.78
N PRO A 368 -8.75 11.57 -6.79
CA PRO A 368 -9.36 12.49 -7.73
C PRO A 368 -10.46 13.34 -7.10
N ARG A 369 -11.20 12.82 -6.11
CA ARG A 369 -12.25 13.57 -5.42
C ARG A 369 -11.68 14.74 -4.63
N ILE A 370 -10.58 14.54 -3.90
CA ILE A 370 -9.89 15.62 -3.20
C ILE A 370 -9.36 16.64 -4.20
N GLY A 371 -8.73 16.21 -5.30
CA GLY A 371 -8.26 17.08 -6.35
C GLY A 371 -9.38 17.90 -6.99
N TRP A 372 -10.55 17.31 -7.22
CA TRP A 372 -11.72 18.02 -7.73
C TRP A 372 -12.23 19.07 -6.74
N LEU A 373 -12.27 18.77 -5.44
CA LEU A 373 -12.66 19.73 -4.41
C LEU A 373 -11.64 20.87 -4.28
N LEU A 374 -10.34 20.59 -4.44
CA LEU A 374 -9.31 21.62 -4.49
C LEU A 374 -9.52 22.57 -5.66
N ASP A 375 -9.79 22.04 -6.87
CA ASP A 375 -10.04 22.86 -8.04
C ASP A 375 -11.32 23.71 -7.92
N LEU A 376 -12.36 23.22 -7.23
CA LEU A 376 -13.58 24.00 -6.97
C LEU A 376 -13.34 25.20 -6.04
N GLY A 377 -12.43 25.07 -5.09
CA GLY A 377 -12.08 26.15 -4.15
C GLY A 377 -10.87 26.98 -4.58
N TRP A 378 -10.36 26.79 -5.81
CA TRP A 378 -9.18 27.50 -6.28
C TRP A 378 -9.47 28.99 -6.52
N ASP A 379 -8.67 29.85 -5.95
CA ASP A 379 -8.80 31.31 -5.98
C ASP A 379 -8.05 32.01 -7.13
N GLY A 380 -7.43 31.22 -8.03
CA GLY A 380 -6.69 31.75 -9.20
C GLY A 380 -5.19 31.91 -8.94
N ARG A 381 -4.67 31.65 -7.74
CA ARG A 381 -3.23 31.78 -7.43
C ARG A 381 -2.38 30.76 -8.17
N MET A 382 -1.28 31.26 -8.74
CA MET A 382 -0.27 30.46 -9.44
C MET A 382 1.11 30.79 -8.88
N GLU A 383 1.92 29.77 -8.64
CA GLU A 383 3.34 29.92 -8.28
C GLU A 383 4.19 29.04 -9.19
N ALA A 384 5.22 29.64 -9.80
CA ALA A 384 6.12 28.95 -10.73
C ALA A 384 5.38 28.13 -11.83
N GLY A 385 4.21 28.59 -12.28
CA GLY A 385 3.40 27.92 -13.30
C GLY A 385 2.51 26.79 -12.81
N ALA A 386 2.47 26.50 -11.50
CA ALA A 386 1.56 25.53 -10.89
C ALA A 386 0.45 26.24 -10.11
N ARG A 387 -0.73 25.59 -9.98
CA ARG A 387 -1.80 26.07 -9.10
C ARG A 387 -1.41 25.88 -7.65
N VAL A 388 -1.65 26.92 -6.84
CA VAL A 388 -1.50 26.88 -5.37
C VAL A 388 -2.89 27.00 -4.74
N TYR A 389 -3.13 26.23 -3.71
CA TYR A 389 -4.42 26.16 -3.02
C TYR A 389 -4.25 26.65 -1.58
N ALA A 390 -5.14 27.52 -1.12
CA ALA A 390 -5.12 28.01 0.25
C ALA A 390 -5.34 26.88 1.27
N THR A 391 -4.90 27.09 2.50
CA THR A 391 -5.08 26.12 3.60
C THR A 391 -6.56 25.79 3.82
N GLU A 392 -7.44 26.79 3.75
CA GLU A 392 -8.90 26.65 3.88
C GLU A 392 -9.47 25.76 2.76
N THR A 393 -8.94 25.88 1.55
CA THR A 393 -9.32 25.03 0.41
C THR A 393 -8.91 23.58 0.66
N PHE A 394 -7.71 23.35 1.21
CA PHE A 394 -7.30 22.00 1.64
C PHE A 394 -8.19 21.47 2.74
N GLN A 395 -8.56 22.28 3.73
CA GLN A 395 -9.47 21.86 4.81
C GLN A 395 -10.82 21.40 4.24
N ALA A 396 -11.41 22.17 3.35
CA ALA A 396 -12.66 21.80 2.69
C ALA A 396 -12.50 20.51 1.85
N ALA A 397 -11.42 20.39 1.08
CA ALA A 397 -11.17 19.25 0.19
C ALA A 397 -10.84 17.96 0.95
N LEU A 398 -10.29 18.05 2.16
CA LEU A 398 -9.93 16.89 3.01
C LEU A 398 -11.09 16.42 3.91
N LEU A 399 -12.21 17.16 3.99
CA LEU A 399 -13.40 16.77 4.76
C LEU A 399 -13.91 15.35 4.46
N PRO A 400 -13.93 14.86 3.19
CA PRO A 400 -14.31 13.48 2.90
C PRO A 400 -13.47 12.42 3.63
N LEU A 401 -12.21 12.70 3.96
CA LEU A 401 -11.37 11.78 4.74
C LEU A 401 -11.78 11.75 6.21
N VAL A 402 -12.17 12.89 6.79
CA VAL A 402 -12.74 12.94 8.14
C VAL A 402 -14.03 12.12 8.20
N VAL A 403 -14.93 12.32 7.23
CA VAL A 403 -16.17 11.53 7.11
C VAL A 403 -15.83 10.03 6.99
N SER A 404 -14.84 9.68 6.18
CA SER A 404 -14.37 8.30 6.04
C SER A 404 -13.88 7.73 7.37
N ASN A 405 -13.10 8.48 8.15
CA ASN A 405 -12.64 8.06 9.48
C ASN A 405 -13.82 7.84 10.44
N VAL A 406 -14.82 8.73 10.44
CA VAL A 406 -16.05 8.56 11.26
C VAL A 406 -16.80 7.30 10.83
N VAL A 407 -16.95 7.05 9.53
CA VAL A 407 -17.51 5.79 9.01
C VAL A 407 -16.69 4.61 9.51
N GLY A 408 -15.36 4.69 9.50
CA GLY A 408 -14.46 3.68 10.03
C GLY A 408 -14.75 3.34 11.51
N ILE A 409 -14.99 4.36 12.35
CA ILE A 409 -15.37 4.17 13.76
C ILE A 409 -16.74 3.47 13.85
N LEU A 410 -17.74 3.94 13.11
CA LEU A 410 -19.10 3.41 13.18
C LEU A 410 -19.19 1.95 12.72
N VAL A 411 -18.51 1.59 11.64
CA VAL A 411 -18.56 0.22 11.12
C VAL A 411 -17.86 -0.80 12.03
N VAL A 412 -16.92 -0.38 12.89
CA VAL A 412 -16.32 -1.31 13.88
C VAL A 412 -17.38 -1.91 14.80
N PHE A 413 -18.42 -1.16 15.17
CA PHE A 413 -19.51 -1.69 16.01
C PHE A 413 -20.27 -2.82 15.33
N LEU A 414 -20.31 -2.84 13.98
CA LEU A 414 -20.97 -3.86 13.18
C LEU A 414 -20.05 -5.07 12.89
N VAL A 415 -18.73 -4.95 13.11
CA VAL A 415 -17.80 -6.07 12.95
C VAL A 415 -18.13 -7.16 13.98
N ARG A 416 -18.22 -8.39 13.54
CA ARG A 416 -18.37 -9.56 14.43
C ARG A 416 -17.05 -9.84 15.13
N GLU A 417 -17.05 -9.86 16.46
CA GLU A 417 -15.87 -10.27 17.24
C GLU A 417 -15.61 -11.78 17.07
N THR A 418 -14.39 -12.12 16.70
CA THR A 418 -13.99 -13.51 16.40
C THR A 418 -13.24 -14.16 17.56
N ASN A 419 -12.77 -13.37 18.52
CA ASN A 419 -11.89 -13.82 19.61
C ASN A 419 -10.68 -14.59 19.10
N CYS A 420 -10.10 -14.14 17.98
CA CYS A 420 -8.94 -14.75 17.32
C CYS A 420 -9.19 -16.21 16.85
N ARG A 421 -10.42 -16.55 16.48
CA ARG A 421 -10.80 -17.87 16.00
C ARG A 421 -11.64 -17.77 14.73
N ASN A 422 -11.45 -18.72 13.82
CA ASN A 422 -12.31 -18.80 12.64
C ASN A 422 -13.71 -19.28 13.04
N VAL A 423 -14.73 -18.46 12.75
CA VAL A 423 -16.13 -18.71 13.15
C VAL A 423 -16.77 -19.91 12.46
N HIS A 424 -16.19 -20.41 11.36
CA HIS A 424 -16.67 -21.56 10.60
C HIS A 424 -15.99 -22.89 10.99
N ARG A 425 -14.96 -22.87 11.86
CA ARG A 425 -14.30 -24.09 12.34
C ARG A 425 -15.09 -24.88 13.39
N ASN A 426 -16.03 -24.25 14.06
CA ASN A 426 -16.81 -24.86 15.15
C ASN A 426 -18.10 -25.55 14.68
N GLY A 427 -18.35 -25.70 13.38
CA GLY A 427 -19.51 -26.37 12.79
C GLY A 427 -19.27 -27.78 12.26
N ALA A 428 -18.08 -28.33 12.51
CA ALA A 428 -17.68 -29.67 12.03
C ALA A 428 -17.23 -30.56 13.21
N SER A 429 -18.01 -30.56 14.31
CA SER A 429 -17.88 -31.57 15.39
C SER A 429 -19.19 -32.30 15.57
#